data_55915880cea66bc4e2adb6c1e37e57ac
#
_entry.id   55915880cea66bc4e2adb6c1e37e57ac
#
_cell.length_a   1.000
_cell.length_b   1.000
_cell.length_c   1.000
_cell.angle_alpha   90.00
_cell.angle_beta   90.00
_cell.angle_gamma   90.00
#
_symmetry.space_group_name_H-M   'P 1'
#
loop_
_entity.id
_entity.type
_entity.pdbx_description
1 polymer ?
#
loop_
_entity_poly.entity_id
_entity_poly.type
_entity_poly.pdbx_seq_one_letter_code
_entity_poly.pdbx_strand_id
1 'polypeptide(L)'
;MELLDINKTLDLVKLKFYNEWLYTAHIYDEGPSDLHEKLTKEVVKTYVDPLNLRKDSVILDMGCGPGYFLDEMKERDYTNCIGVGLSPGDNKTARSKGHVVKEYDMSFIPQQDGWHDESVDFIFLRHALEHSPYPIFTLMEYNRLLKQFGKMYIEVPAPDCDRQFEFVANHYSILGEKQLAALLDRTGFKVDVFNTIEFDATITAPDQENTQVKEKYFCLVVTKQRPLDIK
;
A
#
# COMPACT_ATOMS: atom_id res chain seq x y z
N MET A 1 -34.01 -2.92 10.73
CA MET A 1 -32.94 -3.68 10.08
C MET A 1 -31.73 -3.55 11.02
N GLU A 2 -31.39 -4.59 11.73
CA GLU A 2 -30.18 -4.58 12.53
C GLU A 2 -28.98 -4.36 11.63
N LEU A 3 -28.14 -3.37 11.95
CA LEU A 3 -26.88 -3.18 11.26
C LEU A 3 -26.04 -4.43 11.51
N LEU A 4 -25.56 -5.07 10.45
CA LEU A 4 -24.62 -6.16 10.56
C LEU A 4 -23.38 -5.65 11.30
N ASP A 5 -22.96 -6.39 12.32
CA ASP A 5 -21.68 -6.15 12.97
C ASP A 5 -20.57 -6.30 11.92
N ILE A 6 -19.92 -5.19 11.59
CA ILE A 6 -18.93 -5.13 10.50
C ILE A 6 -17.75 -6.06 10.77
N ASN A 7 -17.36 -6.21 12.03
CA ASN A 7 -16.28 -7.12 12.41
C ASN A 7 -16.66 -8.57 12.12
N LYS A 8 -17.90 -8.99 12.44
CA LYS A 8 -18.42 -10.31 12.08
C LYS A 8 -18.48 -10.52 10.57
N THR A 9 -18.86 -9.48 9.82
CA THR A 9 -18.91 -9.56 8.35
C THR A 9 -17.51 -9.74 7.76
N LEU A 10 -16.52 -8.99 8.24
CA LEU A 10 -15.12 -9.13 7.84
C LEU A 10 -14.55 -10.50 8.21
N ASP A 11 -14.85 -11.01 9.40
CA ASP A 11 -14.45 -12.35 9.83
C ASP A 11 -15.08 -13.44 8.97
N LEU A 12 -16.32 -13.28 8.54
CA LEU A 12 -16.99 -14.21 7.62
C LEU A 12 -16.35 -14.20 6.23
N VAL A 13 -15.98 -13.02 5.71
CA VAL A 13 -15.27 -12.89 4.43
C VAL A 13 -13.90 -13.56 4.53
N LYS A 14 -13.15 -13.29 5.59
CA LYS A 14 -11.87 -13.97 5.87
C LYS A 14 -12.03 -15.48 5.90
N LEU A 15 -12.96 -15.96 6.73
CA LEU A 15 -13.14 -17.41 6.95
C LEU A 15 -13.55 -18.14 5.69
N LYS A 16 -14.42 -17.54 4.87
CA LYS A 16 -15.01 -18.20 3.71
C LYS A 16 -14.13 -18.21 2.47
N PHE A 17 -13.40 -17.11 2.22
CA PHE A 17 -12.70 -16.90 0.96
C PHE A 17 -11.20 -16.66 1.11
N TYR A 18 -10.72 -16.39 2.30
CA TYR A 18 -9.34 -15.98 2.53
C TYR A 18 -8.31 -17.02 2.09
N ASN A 19 -8.52 -18.28 2.47
CA ASN A 19 -7.60 -19.34 2.09
C ASN A 19 -7.58 -19.57 0.58
N GLU A 20 -8.74 -19.47 -0.07
CA GLU A 20 -8.86 -19.59 -1.52
C GLU A 20 -8.17 -18.41 -2.22
N TRP A 21 -8.37 -17.19 -1.70
CA TRP A 21 -7.68 -16.02 -2.20
C TRP A 21 -6.17 -16.14 -2.03
N LEU A 22 -5.65 -16.50 -0.86
CA LEU A 22 -4.20 -16.68 -0.65
C LEU A 22 -3.60 -17.70 -1.62
N TYR A 23 -4.32 -18.80 -1.88
CA TYR A 23 -3.87 -19.82 -2.81
C TYR A 23 -3.76 -19.30 -4.25
N THR A 24 -4.64 -18.38 -4.64
CA THR A 24 -4.70 -17.81 -6.00
C THR A 24 -4.01 -16.46 -6.13
N ALA A 25 -3.58 -15.84 -5.02
CA ALA A 25 -3.10 -14.46 -4.98
C ALA A 25 -1.75 -14.22 -5.67
N HIS A 26 -1.08 -15.27 -6.14
CA HIS A 26 0.24 -15.15 -6.78
C HIS A 26 1.21 -14.27 -5.99
N ILE A 27 1.29 -14.52 -4.67
CA ILE A 27 2.27 -13.84 -3.81
C ILE A 27 3.66 -14.31 -4.24
N TYR A 28 4.48 -13.37 -4.69
CA TYR A 28 5.84 -13.64 -5.16
C TYR A 28 6.82 -12.69 -4.50
N ASP A 29 8.09 -13.11 -4.47
CA ASP A 29 9.17 -12.25 -4.04
C ASP A 29 9.55 -11.29 -5.18
N GLU A 30 9.57 -10.00 -4.88
CA GLU A 30 10.02 -8.96 -5.83
C GLU A 30 11.53 -9.07 -6.07
N GLY A 31 12.24 -9.39 -5.01
CA GLY A 31 13.69 -9.48 -5.02
C GLY A 31 14.41 -8.14 -5.13
N PRO A 32 15.73 -8.15 -5.19
CA PRO A 32 16.54 -6.93 -5.31
C PRO A 32 16.33 -6.25 -6.68
N SER A 33 16.12 -4.93 -6.65
CA SER A 33 15.95 -4.10 -7.85
C SER A 33 16.53 -2.69 -7.63
N ASP A 34 17.66 -2.41 -8.29
CA ASP A 34 18.28 -1.07 -8.27
C ASP A 34 17.34 0.03 -8.80
N LEU A 35 16.43 -0.34 -9.72
CA LEU A 35 15.44 0.59 -10.25
C LEU A 35 14.41 0.96 -9.19
N HIS A 36 13.84 -0.05 -8.51
CA HIS A 36 12.83 0.19 -7.47
C HIS A 36 13.42 0.94 -6.27
N GLU A 37 14.68 0.66 -5.91
CA GLU A 37 15.40 1.41 -4.88
C GLU A 37 15.52 2.89 -5.26
N LYS A 38 15.99 3.21 -6.46
CA LYS A 38 16.12 4.60 -6.94
C LYS A 38 14.77 5.30 -7.02
N LEU A 39 13.75 4.64 -7.56
CA LEU A 39 12.41 5.23 -7.65
C LEU A 39 11.82 5.49 -6.27
N THR A 40 11.99 4.58 -5.31
CA THR A 40 11.53 4.79 -3.94
C THR A 40 12.20 6.00 -3.30
N LYS A 41 13.51 6.18 -3.51
CA LYS A 41 14.26 7.35 -3.03
C LYS A 41 13.70 8.66 -3.57
N GLU A 42 13.41 8.73 -4.87
CA GLU A 42 12.83 9.93 -5.49
C GLU A 42 11.39 10.18 -4.99
N VAL A 43 10.59 9.13 -4.79
CA VAL A 43 9.26 9.22 -4.21
C VAL A 43 9.31 9.77 -2.79
N VAL A 44 10.19 9.26 -1.95
CA VAL A 44 10.37 9.74 -0.58
C VAL A 44 10.74 11.22 -0.56
N LYS A 45 11.72 11.61 -1.37
CA LYS A 45 12.15 13.01 -1.50
C LYS A 45 11.03 13.94 -1.96
N THR A 46 10.20 13.47 -2.89
CA THR A 46 9.16 14.28 -3.53
C THR A 46 7.90 14.39 -2.69
N TYR A 47 7.47 13.30 -2.05
CA TYR A 47 6.14 13.21 -1.42
C TYR A 47 6.19 13.03 0.10
N VAL A 48 7.26 12.43 0.66
CA VAL A 48 7.34 12.14 2.10
C VAL A 48 8.13 13.22 2.85
N ASP A 49 9.32 13.60 2.37
CA ASP A 49 10.14 14.63 3.02
C ASP A 49 9.39 15.96 3.23
N PRO A 50 8.56 16.46 2.27
CA PRO A 50 7.79 17.69 2.49
C PRO A 50 6.73 17.62 3.58
N LEU A 51 6.35 16.41 4.03
CA LEU A 51 5.37 16.24 5.11
C LEU A 51 5.93 16.62 6.48
N ASN A 52 7.24 16.73 6.61
CA ASN A 52 7.95 17.07 7.84
C ASN A 52 7.51 16.21 9.04
N LEU A 53 7.41 14.90 8.84
CA LEU A 53 7.06 13.97 9.90
C LEU A 53 8.06 14.04 11.05
N ARG A 54 7.60 13.83 12.27
CA ARG A 54 8.49 13.76 13.44
C ARG A 54 9.34 12.48 13.37
N LYS A 55 10.57 12.50 13.89
CA LYS A 55 11.47 11.34 13.85
C LYS A 55 10.97 10.14 14.66
N ASP A 56 10.12 10.39 15.65
CA ASP A 56 9.45 9.39 16.48
C ASP A 56 8.05 8.99 15.95
N SER A 57 7.64 9.49 14.79
CA SER A 57 6.36 9.11 14.17
C SER A 57 6.29 7.62 13.93
N VAL A 58 5.13 7.03 14.20
CA VAL A 58 4.83 5.64 13.87
C VAL A 58 4.47 5.56 12.39
N ILE A 59 5.28 4.84 11.62
CA ILE A 59 5.19 4.75 10.17
C ILE A 59 4.99 3.29 9.76
N LEU A 60 3.99 3.03 8.91
CA LEU A 60 3.77 1.72 8.30
C LEU A 60 4.09 1.75 6.81
N ASP A 61 4.83 0.74 6.36
CA ASP A 61 5.09 0.44 4.95
C ASP A 61 4.25 -0.78 4.55
N MET A 62 3.15 -0.53 3.85
CA MET A 62 2.18 -1.57 3.47
C MET A 62 2.55 -2.17 2.12
N GLY A 63 2.88 -3.46 2.10
CA GLY A 63 3.50 -4.11 0.96
C GLY A 63 4.98 -3.75 0.86
N CYS A 64 5.73 -3.92 1.97
CA CYS A 64 7.07 -3.34 2.11
C CYS A 64 8.13 -3.96 1.17
N GLY A 65 7.83 -5.08 0.48
CA GLY A 65 8.78 -5.77 -0.36
C GLY A 65 10.13 -6.02 0.36
N PRO A 66 11.27 -5.89 -0.32
CA PRO A 66 12.59 -6.07 0.29
C PRO A 66 13.04 -4.88 1.17
N GLY A 67 12.16 -3.90 1.45
CA GLY A 67 12.34 -2.85 2.44
C GLY A 67 13.00 -1.56 1.93
N TYR A 68 12.85 -1.19 0.67
CA TYR A 68 13.46 0.04 0.12
C TYR A 68 12.98 1.32 0.83
N PHE A 69 11.68 1.43 1.11
CA PHE A 69 11.17 2.57 1.85
C PHE A 69 11.67 2.58 3.30
N LEU A 70 11.77 1.42 3.92
CA LEU A 70 12.31 1.30 5.28
C LEU A 70 13.79 1.70 5.34
N ASP A 71 14.59 1.38 4.30
CA ASP A 71 15.96 1.83 4.16
C ASP A 71 16.05 3.36 4.12
N GLU A 72 15.21 4.01 3.29
CA GLU A 72 15.13 5.47 3.17
C GLU A 72 14.71 6.15 4.48
N MET A 73 13.79 5.55 5.24
CA MET A 73 13.38 6.08 6.54
C MET A 73 14.49 5.95 7.58
N LYS A 74 15.20 4.83 7.59
CA LYS A 74 16.35 4.59 8.46
C LYS A 74 17.49 5.58 8.19
N GLU A 75 17.81 5.86 6.90
CA GLU A 75 18.79 6.88 6.51
C GLU A 75 18.42 8.29 6.98
N ARG A 76 17.11 8.54 7.19
CA ARG A 76 16.57 9.81 7.68
C ARG A 76 16.33 9.83 9.20
N ASP A 77 16.89 8.86 9.94
CA ASP A 77 16.78 8.76 11.41
C ASP A 77 15.33 8.60 11.94
N TYR A 78 14.42 8.03 11.16
CA TYR A 78 13.13 7.61 11.68
C TYR A 78 13.27 6.29 12.44
N THR A 79 12.72 6.23 13.66
CA THR A 79 12.98 5.11 14.58
C THR A 79 11.83 4.11 14.70
N ASN A 80 10.62 4.49 14.29
CA ASN A 80 9.40 3.69 14.46
C ASN A 80 8.77 3.33 13.10
N CYS A 81 9.58 2.74 12.20
CA CYS A 81 9.11 2.28 10.90
C CYS A 81 8.95 0.76 10.91
N ILE A 82 7.79 0.29 10.44
CA ILE A 82 7.44 -1.12 10.44
C ILE A 82 6.90 -1.49 9.06
N GLY A 83 7.50 -2.51 8.46
CA GLY A 83 7.02 -3.11 7.22
C GLY A 83 5.90 -4.12 7.47
N VAL A 84 4.97 -4.19 6.53
CA VAL A 84 3.91 -5.20 6.48
C VAL A 84 3.94 -5.86 5.11
N GLY A 85 3.98 -7.18 5.06
CA GLY A 85 4.04 -7.91 3.79
C GLY A 85 3.75 -9.39 3.94
N LEU A 86 3.36 -10.02 2.84
CA LEU A 86 3.05 -11.46 2.77
C LEU A 86 4.14 -12.26 2.05
N SER A 87 5.06 -11.62 1.31
CA SER A 87 6.13 -12.28 0.57
C SER A 87 7.23 -12.78 1.53
N PRO A 88 7.44 -14.11 1.68
CA PRO A 88 8.39 -14.62 2.66
C PRO A 88 9.85 -14.27 2.36
N GLY A 89 10.25 -14.26 1.10
CA GLY A 89 11.63 -13.95 0.68
C GLY A 89 11.95 -12.47 0.85
N ASP A 90 11.04 -11.59 0.46
CA ASP A 90 11.20 -10.15 0.66
C ASP A 90 11.18 -9.78 2.14
N ASN A 91 10.26 -10.35 2.93
CA ASN A 91 10.24 -10.16 4.37
C ASN A 91 11.56 -10.59 5.03
N LYS A 92 12.13 -11.72 4.57
CA LYS A 92 13.45 -12.18 5.03
C LYS A 92 14.54 -11.19 4.64
N THR A 93 14.51 -10.66 3.43
CA THR A 93 15.47 -9.66 2.94
C THR A 93 15.40 -8.38 3.77
N ALA A 94 14.22 -7.83 3.96
CA ALA A 94 14.02 -6.62 4.77
C ALA A 94 14.48 -6.84 6.23
N ARG A 95 14.13 -7.97 6.85
CA ARG A 95 14.60 -8.32 8.20
C ARG A 95 16.12 -8.46 8.29
N SER A 96 16.79 -8.96 7.24
CA SER A 96 18.25 -9.08 7.20
C SER A 96 18.97 -7.72 7.21
N LYS A 97 18.31 -6.65 6.74
CA LYS A 97 18.78 -5.26 6.81
C LYS A 97 18.52 -4.61 8.20
N GLY A 98 17.90 -5.36 9.11
CA GLY A 98 17.59 -4.93 10.47
C GLY A 98 16.23 -4.23 10.61
N HIS A 99 15.34 -4.35 9.64
CA HIS A 99 13.99 -3.79 9.73
C HIS A 99 13.03 -4.69 10.50
N VAL A 100 12.06 -4.06 11.16
CA VAL A 100 10.93 -4.77 11.75
C VAL A 100 9.88 -4.99 10.67
N VAL A 101 9.56 -6.26 10.39
CA VAL A 101 8.55 -6.63 9.40
C VAL A 101 7.54 -7.58 10.02
N LYS A 102 6.26 -7.26 9.83
CA LYS A 102 5.12 -8.06 10.25
C LYS A 102 4.52 -8.80 9.06
N GLU A 103 4.19 -10.06 9.26
CA GLU A 103 3.58 -10.92 8.25
C GLU A 103 2.06 -10.87 8.39
N TYR A 104 1.45 -9.80 7.84
CA TYR A 104 0.00 -9.60 7.82
C TYR A 104 -0.47 -9.35 6.40
N ASP A 105 -1.70 -9.76 6.13
CA ASP A 105 -2.46 -9.18 5.03
C ASP A 105 -2.72 -7.70 5.33
N MET A 106 -2.29 -6.82 4.43
CA MET A 106 -2.41 -5.38 4.59
C MET A 106 -3.86 -4.89 4.77
N SER A 107 -4.85 -5.70 4.37
CA SER A 107 -6.28 -5.37 4.54
C SER A 107 -6.81 -5.71 5.93
N PHE A 108 -6.05 -6.45 6.75
CA PHE A 108 -6.52 -6.99 8.04
C PHE A 108 -5.41 -6.94 9.09
N ILE A 109 -5.20 -5.78 9.69
CA ILE A 109 -4.15 -5.59 10.70
C ILE A 109 -4.68 -6.01 12.09
N PRO A 110 -4.06 -7.00 12.75
CA PRO A 110 -4.58 -7.53 14.01
C PRO A 110 -4.50 -6.52 15.17
N GLN A 111 -5.63 -6.23 15.81
CA GLN A 111 -5.68 -5.33 16.97
C GLN A 111 -4.94 -5.92 18.19
N GLN A 112 -4.95 -7.24 18.36
CA GLN A 112 -4.27 -7.92 19.46
C GLN A 112 -2.76 -7.73 19.49
N ASP A 113 -2.16 -7.33 18.35
CA ASP A 113 -0.72 -7.08 18.24
C ASP A 113 -0.32 -5.62 18.53
N GLY A 114 -1.23 -4.87 19.15
CA GLY A 114 -0.99 -3.49 19.57
C GLY A 114 -1.35 -2.42 18.55
N TRP A 115 -1.99 -2.80 17.43
CA TRP A 115 -2.44 -1.86 16.41
C TRP A 115 -3.80 -1.26 16.76
N HIS A 116 -3.76 -0.30 17.67
CA HIS A 116 -4.97 0.39 18.15
C HIS A 116 -5.44 1.46 17.17
N ASP A 117 -6.69 1.87 17.33
CA ASP A 117 -7.24 3.00 16.62
C ASP A 117 -6.36 4.25 16.87
N GLU A 118 -6.15 5.04 15.83
CA GLU A 118 -5.40 6.29 15.89
C GLU A 118 -3.98 6.17 16.47
N SER A 119 -3.29 5.04 16.18
CA SER A 119 -1.93 4.78 16.65
C SER A 119 -0.83 5.13 15.64
N VAL A 120 -1.17 5.31 14.36
CA VAL A 120 -0.23 5.48 13.24
C VAL A 120 -0.22 6.93 12.77
N ASP A 121 0.95 7.51 12.53
CA ASP A 121 1.12 8.87 12.03
C ASP A 121 1.12 8.93 10.50
N PHE A 122 1.74 7.93 9.86
CA PHE A 122 1.89 7.89 8.42
C PHE A 122 1.85 6.46 7.88
N ILE A 123 1.19 6.28 6.73
CA ILE A 123 1.19 5.03 5.97
C ILE A 123 1.80 5.29 4.59
N PHE A 124 2.76 4.46 4.22
CA PHE A 124 3.30 4.40 2.86
C PHE A 124 2.71 3.18 2.15
N LEU A 125 2.16 3.40 0.95
CA LEU A 125 1.43 2.39 0.19
C LEU A 125 1.81 2.55 -1.30
N ARG A 126 2.88 1.88 -1.69
CA ARG A 126 3.41 1.95 -3.05
C ARG A 126 3.31 0.59 -3.72
N HIS A 127 2.61 0.52 -4.85
CA HIS A 127 2.37 -0.73 -5.59
C HIS A 127 1.84 -1.86 -4.70
N ALA A 128 0.81 -1.54 -3.91
CA ALA A 128 0.25 -2.50 -2.97
C ALA A 128 -1.29 -2.52 -2.99
N LEU A 129 -1.98 -1.37 -3.09
CA LEU A 129 -3.44 -1.33 -3.01
C LEU A 129 -4.12 -2.10 -4.16
N GLU A 130 -3.51 -2.14 -5.34
CA GLU A 130 -3.99 -2.90 -6.48
C GLU A 130 -4.05 -4.41 -6.22
N HIS A 131 -3.25 -4.89 -5.28
CA HIS A 131 -3.25 -6.29 -4.85
C HIS A 131 -4.31 -6.59 -3.79
N SER A 132 -5.04 -5.58 -3.28
CA SER A 132 -6.15 -5.82 -2.37
C SER A 132 -7.41 -6.22 -3.15
N PRO A 133 -8.00 -7.40 -2.88
CA PRO A 133 -9.30 -7.74 -3.41
C PRO A 133 -10.45 -6.97 -2.72
N TYR A 134 -10.13 -6.24 -1.64
CA TYR A 134 -11.09 -5.53 -0.81
C TYR A 134 -10.66 -4.08 -0.55
N PRO A 135 -10.40 -3.23 -1.58
CA PRO A 135 -9.77 -1.92 -1.39
C PRO A 135 -10.54 -0.99 -0.47
N ILE A 136 -11.88 -1.10 -0.45
CA ILE A 136 -12.70 -0.32 0.48
C ILE A 136 -12.40 -0.70 1.95
N PHE A 137 -12.32 -1.99 2.27
CA PHE A 137 -12.04 -2.44 3.63
C PHE A 137 -10.59 -2.13 4.04
N THR A 138 -9.65 -2.26 3.10
CA THR A 138 -8.25 -1.87 3.29
C THR A 138 -8.15 -0.39 3.68
N LEU A 139 -8.81 0.49 2.93
CA LEU A 139 -8.81 1.92 3.24
C LEU A 139 -9.57 2.27 4.53
N MET A 140 -10.64 1.53 4.86
CA MET A 140 -11.32 1.67 6.16
C MET A 140 -10.41 1.29 7.31
N GLU A 141 -9.64 0.21 7.17
CA GLU A 141 -8.65 -0.21 8.17
C GLU A 141 -7.54 0.83 8.32
N TYR A 142 -7.05 1.42 7.23
CA TYR A 142 -6.06 2.50 7.30
C TYR A 142 -6.63 3.79 7.93
N ASN A 143 -7.91 4.09 7.70
CA ASN A 143 -8.59 5.17 8.40
C ASN A 143 -8.65 4.90 9.91
N ARG A 144 -8.94 3.65 10.32
CA ARG A 144 -8.94 3.27 11.74
C ARG A 144 -7.56 3.46 12.38
N LEU A 145 -6.50 2.97 11.72
CA LEU A 145 -5.13 3.02 12.22
C LEU A 145 -4.55 4.42 12.31
N LEU A 146 -4.81 5.26 11.31
CA LEU A 146 -4.26 6.61 11.25
C LEU A 146 -4.84 7.50 12.35
N LYS A 147 -3.98 8.27 12.99
CA LYS A 147 -4.37 9.39 13.85
C LYS A 147 -5.20 10.39 13.07
N GLN A 148 -6.00 11.18 13.79
CA GLN A 148 -6.69 12.32 13.17
C GLN A 148 -5.67 13.24 12.49
N PHE A 149 -5.91 13.58 11.23
CA PHE A 149 -5.00 14.29 10.33
C PHE A 149 -3.70 13.54 9.97
N GLY A 150 -3.59 12.26 10.32
CA GLY A 150 -2.55 11.37 9.82
C GLY A 150 -2.60 11.29 8.31
N LYS A 151 -1.48 11.05 7.68
CA LYS A 151 -1.32 11.09 6.22
C LYS A 151 -0.99 9.72 5.65
N MET A 152 -1.29 9.56 4.37
CA MET A 152 -0.91 8.37 3.61
C MET A 152 -0.38 8.80 2.24
N TYR A 153 0.71 8.18 1.80
CA TYR A 153 1.14 8.19 0.40
C TYR A 153 0.60 6.95 -0.29
N ILE A 154 0.04 7.13 -1.46
CA ILE A 154 -0.47 6.05 -2.30
C ILE A 154 0.13 6.19 -3.70
N GLU A 155 0.70 5.10 -4.21
CA GLU A 155 1.08 4.97 -5.61
C GLU A 155 0.49 3.68 -6.16
N VAL A 156 -0.31 3.79 -7.21
CA VAL A 156 -0.99 2.66 -7.84
C VAL A 156 -0.90 2.76 -9.36
N PRO A 157 -0.87 1.63 -10.06
CA PRO A 157 -0.98 1.61 -11.52
C PRO A 157 -2.29 2.26 -11.97
N ALA A 158 -2.21 3.06 -13.03
CA ALA A 158 -3.39 3.63 -13.67
C ALA A 158 -3.92 2.67 -14.75
N PRO A 159 -5.24 2.63 -14.97
CA PRO A 159 -5.83 1.89 -16.09
C PRO A 159 -5.50 2.56 -17.44
N ASP A 160 -5.85 1.87 -18.50
CA ASP A 160 -5.81 2.39 -19.87
C ASP A 160 -4.40 2.86 -20.32
N CYS A 161 -3.36 2.13 -19.93
CA CYS A 161 -2.00 2.36 -20.43
C CYS A 161 -1.46 1.14 -21.20
N ASP A 162 -0.37 1.31 -21.95
CA ASP A 162 0.18 0.26 -22.79
C ASP A 162 0.59 -0.99 -22.01
N ARG A 163 0.94 -0.83 -20.73
CA ARG A 163 1.31 -1.92 -19.82
C ARG A 163 0.14 -2.85 -19.49
N GLN A 164 -1.11 -2.38 -19.63
CA GLN A 164 -2.32 -3.15 -19.37
C GLN A 164 -2.32 -3.79 -17.96
N PHE A 165 -2.10 -2.99 -16.94
CA PHE A 165 -2.03 -3.43 -15.54
C PHE A 165 -3.28 -4.18 -15.07
N GLU A 166 -4.42 -3.97 -15.74
CA GLU A 166 -5.70 -4.64 -15.49
C GLU A 166 -5.65 -6.15 -15.74
N PHE A 167 -4.71 -6.62 -16.56
CA PHE A 167 -4.53 -8.04 -16.90
C PHE A 167 -3.44 -8.73 -16.08
N VAL A 168 -2.79 -8.02 -15.15
CA VAL A 168 -1.82 -8.65 -14.23
C VAL A 168 -2.59 -9.51 -13.22
N ALA A 169 -2.21 -10.78 -13.12
CA ALA A 169 -3.01 -11.81 -12.45
C ALA A 169 -3.35 -11.54 -10.97
N ASN A 170 -2.50 -10.77 -10.27
CA ASN A 170 -2.71 -10.41 -8.87
C ASN A 170 -3.12 -8.94 -8.66
N HIS A 171 -3.52 -8.24 -9.73
CA HIS A 171 -4.11 -6.91 -9.64
C HIS A 171 -5.64 -7.02 -9.59
N TYR A 172 -6.21 -6.84 -8.41
CA TYR A 172 -7.66 -6.96 -8.21
C TYR A 172 -8.40 -5.62 -8.30
N SER A 173 -7.68 -4.50 -8.15
CA SER A 173 -8.29 -3.17 -8.06
C SER A 173 -7.48 -2.09 -8.78
N ILE A 174 -7.47 -2.17 -10.11
CA ILE A 174 -6.97 -1.09 -10.96
C ILE A 174 -8.11 -0.07 -11.15
N LEU A 175 -8.02 1.06 -10.47
CA LEU A 175 -9.08 2.06 -10.40
C LEU A 175 -8.69 3.30 -11.21
N GLY A 176 -9.65 3.83 -11.98
CA GLY A 176 -9.48 5.12 -12.63
C GLY A 176 -9.47 6.27 -11.60
N GLU A 177 -8.92 7.42 -12.00
CA GLU A 177 -8.75 8.61 -11.14
C GLU A 177 -10.00 8.96 -10.34
N LYS A 178 -11.16 9.07 -11.02
CA LYS A 178 -12.44 9.43 -10.38
C LYS A 178 -12.92 8.38 -9.39
N GLN A 179 -12.71 7.09 -9.70
CA GLN A 179 -13.11 6.01 -8.83
C GLN A 179 -12.24 5.97 -7.58
N LEU A 180 -10.92 6.12 -7.73
CA LEU A 180 -9.97 6.17 -6.62
C LEU A 180 -10.25 7.36 -5.71
N ALA A 181 -10.45 8.56 -6.27
CA ALA A 181 -10.79 9.75 -5.49
C ALA A 181 -12.12 9.59 -4.73
N ALA A 182 -13.15 9.04 -5.38
CA ALA A 182 -14.43 8.78 -4.73
C ALA A 182 -14.34 7.71 -3.63
N LEU A 183 -13.50 6.70 -3.81
CA LEU A 183 -13.27 5.66 -2.80
C LEU A 183 -12.58 6.25 -1.56
N LEU A 184 -11.56 7.09 -1.77
CA LEU A 184 -10.84 7.80 -0.70
C LEU A 184 -11.79 8.72 0.09
N ASP A 185 -12.62 9.52 -0.58
CA ASP A 185 -13.61 10.36 0.12
C ASP A 185 -14.58 9.52 0.95
N ARG A 186 -15.13 8.44 0.40
CA ARG A 186 -16.05 7.53 1.12
C ARG A 186 -15.41 6.90 2.34
N THR A 187 -14.10 6.65 2.30
CA THR A 187 -13.34 6.06 3.40
C THR A 187 -12.72 7.11 4.33
N GLY A 188 -13.14 8.37 4.24
CA GLY A 188 -12.83 9.44 5.17
C GLY A 188 -11.52 10.19 4.89
N PHE A 189 -10.95 10.03 3.71
CA PHE A 189 -9.73 10.72 3.30
C PHE A 189 -10.01 11.92 2.40
N LYS A 190 -9.20 12.97 2.56
CA LYS A 190 -9.10 14.09 1.64
C LYS A 190 -7.83 13.92 0.82
N VAL A 191 -7.94 14.06 -0.48
CA VAL A 191 -6.79 14.11 -1.37
C VAL A 191 -6.16 15.50 -1.30
N ASP A 192 -4.90 15.58 -0.87
CA ASP A 192 -4.12 16.83 -0.80
C ASP A 192 -3.28 17.00 -2.06
N VAL A 193 -2.73 15.91 -2.60
CA VAL A 193 -1.96 15.88 -3.85
C VAL A 193 -2.45 14.73 -4.70
N PHE A 194 -2.63 14.96 -5.99
CA PHE A 194 -2.90 13.94 -6.99
C PHE A 194 -2.06 14.24 -8.23
N ASN A 195 -1.09 13.40 -8.51
CA ASN A 195 -0.24 13.50 -9.69
C ASN A 195 -0.39 12.22 -10.53
N THR A 196 -0.34 12.40 -11.84
CA THR A 196 -0.18 11.30 -12.78
C THR A 196 1.24 11.34 -13.32
N ILE A 197 1.95 10.23 -13.23
CA ILE A 197 3.28 10.07 -13.83
C ILE A 197 3.19 9.07 -14.98
N GLU A 198 3.89 9.38 -16.06
CA GLU A 198 4.01 8.50 -17.22
C GLU A 198 5.49 8.40 -17.61
N PHE A 199 5.93 7.22 -17.99
CA PHE A 199 7.29 7.01 -18.49
C PHE A 199 7.33 5.82 -19.46
N ASP A 200 8.34 5.83 -20.31
CA ASP A 200 8.60 4.73 -21.22
C ASP A 200 9.35 3.61 -20.47
N ALA A 201 8.82 2.40 -20.52
CA ALA A 201 9.41 1.21 -19.93
C ALA A 201 9.70 0.16 -21.01
N THR A 202 10.64 -0.71 -20.74
CA THR A 202 10.95 -1.86 -21.59
C THR A 202 10.48 -3.13 -20.91
N ILE A 203 9.52 -3.82 -21.51
CA ILE A 203 9.11 -5.15 -21.04
C ILE A 203 9.98 -6.18 -21.75
N THR A 204 10.64 -7.01 -20.95
CA THR A 204 11.34 -8.19 -21.43
C THR A 204 10.55 -9.42 -20.99
N ALA A 205 9.85 -10.07 -21.93
CA ALA A 205 9.22 -11.36 -21.65
C ALA A 205 10.15 -12.49 -22.10
N PRO A 206 10.13 -13.64 -21.43
CA PRO A 206 10.86 -14.81 -21.91
C PRO A 206 10.47 -15.14 -23.35
N ASP A 207 11.46 -15.31 -24.21
CA ASP A 207 11.29 -15.69 -25.63
C ASP A 207 10.56 -14.66 -26.53
N GLN A 208 10.47 -13.40 -26.11
CA GLN A 208 9.90 -12.30 -26.91
C GLN A 208 10.90 -11.16 -27.09
N GLU A 209 10.73 -10.39 -28.18
CA GLU A 209 11.48 -9.15 -28.35
C GLU A 209 11.08 -8.12 -27.28
N ASN A 210 12.06 -7.32 -26.85
CA ASN A 210 11.82 -6.23 -25.93
C ASN A 210 10.77 -5.27 -26.48
N THR A 211 9.69 -5.08 -25.76
CA THR A 211 8.60 -4.20 -26.16
C THR A 211 8.67 -2.90 -25.36
N GLN A 212 8.69 -1.78 -26.06
CA GLN A 212 8.54 -0.46 -25.42
C GLN A 212 7.07 -0.22 -25.12
N VAL A 213 6.79 0.15 -23.89
CA VAL A 213 5.43 0.47 -23.43
C VAL A 213 5.44 1.73 -22.59
N LYS A 214 4.34 2.45 -22.59
CA LYS A 214 4.10 3.51 -21.62
C LYS A 214 3.47 2.94 -20.37
N GLU A 215 4.10 3.19 -19.26
CA GLU A 215 3.55 2.93 -17.95
C GLU A 215 3.00 4.22 -17.35
N LYS A 216 1.90 4.09 -16.61
CA LYS A 216 1.20 5.19 -16.00
C LYS A 216 0.82 4.86 -14.58
N TYR A 217 1.07 5.79 -13.66
CA TYR A 217 0.78 5.63 -12.24
C TYR A 217 0.10 6.86 -11.67
N PHE A 218 -0.76 6.65 -10.69
CA PHE A 218 -1.32 7.70 -9.84
C PHE A 218 -0.54 7.78 -8.53
N CYS A 219 -0.05 8.99 -8.22
CA CYS A 219 0.71 9.28 -6.99
C CYS A 219 -0.09 10.28 -6.15
N LEU A 220 -0.49 9.88 -4.96
CA LEU A 220 -1.35 10.68 -4.11
C LEU A 220 -0.74 10.88 -2.72
N VAL A 221 -0.98 12.06 -2.15
CA VAL A 221 -0.89 12.29 -0.71
C VAL A 221 -2.30 12.57 -0.20
N VAL A 222 -2.72 11.84 0.80
CA VAL A 222 -4.05 11.98 1.39
C VAL A 222 -3.96 12.20 2.90
N THR A 223 -4.97 12.88 3.45
CA THR A 223 -5.08 13.13 4.89
C THR A 223 -6.39 12.56 5.42
N LYS A 224 -6.35 11.85 6.54
CA LYS A 224 -7.55 11.45 7.28
C LYS A 224 -8.29 12.70 7.75
N GLN A 225 -9.52 12.93 7.26
CA GLN A 225 -10.35 14.08 7.60
C GLN A 225 -11.40 13.76 8.66
N ARG A 226 -11.92 12.55 8.65
CA ARG A 226 -12.94 12.11 9.58
C ARG A 226 -12.76 10.64 9.92
N PRO A 227 -12.98 10.25 11.17
CA PRO A 227 -13.13 8.84 11.50
C PRO A 227 -14.35 8.28 10.76
N LEU A 228 -14.32 6.99 10.45
CA LEU A 228 -15.51 6.31 9.97
C LEU A 228 -16.40 6.05 11.19
N ASP A 229 -17.62 6.58 11.14
CA ASP A 229 -18.62 6.38 12.20
C ASP A 229 -19.18 4.95 12.06
N ILE A 230 -18.40 3.98 12.48
CA ILE A 230 -18.79 2.56 12.49
C ILE A 230 -19.60 2.36 13.78
N LYS A 231 -20.91 2.66 13.68
CA LYS A 231 -21.87 2.36 14.76
C LYS A 231 -22.34 0.93 14.66
#